data_9a9304efbbf7705e1ad60935a10ba09c
#
_entry.id   9a9304efbbf7705e1ad60935a10ba09c
#
_cell.length_a   1.000
_cell.length_b   1.000
_cell.length_c   1.000
_cell.angle_alpha   90.00
_cell.angle_beta   90.00
_cell.angle_gamma   90.00
#
_symmetry.space_group_name_H-M   'P 1'
#
loop_
_entity.id
_entity.type
_entity.pdbx_description
1 polymer ?
#
loop_
_entity_poly.entity_id
_entity_poly.type
_entity_poly.pdbx_seq_one_letter_code
_entity_poly.pdbx_strand_id
1 'polypeptide(L)'
;MINKALNGFSTAWKGLSLTISHLFASNAKRKVIPVSDDNYFKQLEGTNTIQYPMQALPSPEVGRYQLDVEIDDCIVCDLCAKICPVDCITIEQVKATELIGHTSDGSPKRIYAAQFDIDMAKCMYCGLCTIVCPTECIVMTDQYDKSVFELKDLNYEFSNMSPDEVAEKKTLLENQLAEKQAAKLAAMNKKEGSA
;
A
#
# COMPACT_ATOMS: atom_id res chain seq x y z
N MET A 1 -64.46 20.85 6.52
CA MET A 1 -64.22 19.40 6.71
C MET A 1 -64.09 18.66 5.38
N ILE A 2 -64.96 18.89 4.39
CA ILE A 2 -64.99 18.21 3.08
C ILE A 2 -63.65 18.30 2.32
N ASN A 3 -63.01 19.49 2.28
CA ASN A 3 -61.71 19.64 1.61
C ASN A 3 -60.56 18.82 2.22
N LYS A 4 -60.58 18.61 3.54
CA LYS A 4 -59.57 17.76 4.20
C LYS A 4 -59.77 16.29 3.85
N ALA A 5 -61.04 15.85 3.76
CA ALA A 5 -61.38 14.47 3.36
C ALA A 5 -61.03 14.21 1.88
N LEU A 6 -61.30 15.17 0.99
CA LEU A 6 -60.93 15.09 -0.42
C LEU A 6 -59.39 15.04 -0.62
N ASN A 7 -58.66 15.85 0.12
CA ASN A 7 -57.17 15.82 0.08
C ASN A 7 -56.64 14.48 0.60
N GLY A 8 -57.20 13.94 1.70
CA GLY A 8 -56.86 12.62 2.19
C GLY A 8 -57.07 11.51 1.18
N PHE A 9 -58.23 11.51 0.54
CA PHE A 9 -58.54 10.54 -0.51
C PHE A 9 -57.61 10.67 -1.73
N SER A 10 -57.32 11.88 -2.18
CA SER A 10 -56.36 12.14 -3.28
C SER A 10 -54.95 11.65 -2.93
N THR A 11 -54.51 11.85 -1.71
CA THR A 11 -53.18 11.38 -1.25
C THR A 11 -53.11 9.85 -1.18
N ALA A 12 -54.14 9.24 -0.65
CA ALA A 12 -54.26 7.78 -0.60
C ALA A 12 -54.27 7.15 -2.00
N TRP A 13 -55.06 7.75 -2.93
CA TRP A 13 -55.11 7.30 -4.31
C TRP A 13 -53.78 7.41 -5.04
N LYS A 14 -53.05 8.52 -4.85
CA LYS A 14 -51.68 8.69 -5.39
C LYS A 14 -50.72 7.64 -4.84
N GLY A 15 -50.75 7.39 -3.53
CA GLY A 15 -49.90 6.37 -2.90
C GLY A 15 -50.21 4.97 -3.45
N LEU A 16 -51.50 4.62 -3.57
CA LEU A 16 -51.89 3.33 -4.11
C LEU A 16 -51.50 3.17 -5.59
N SER A 17 -51.69 4.21 -6.40
CA SER A 17 -51.28 4.22 -7.80
C SER A 17 -49.76 4.02 -7.96
N LEU A 18 -48.96 4.68 -7.12
CA LEU A 18 -47.52 4.52 -7.12
C LEU A 18 -47.09 3.09 -6.72
N THR A 19 -47.75 2.52 -5.71
CA THR A 19 -47.47 1.15 -5.25
C THR A 19 -47.81 0.12 -6.35
N ILE A 20 -48.94 0.30 -7.02
CA ILE A 20 -49.35 -0.57 -8.14
C ILE A 20 -48.36 -0.44 -9.32
N SER A 21 -47.93 0.77 -9.64
CA SER A 21 -46.89 1.02 -10.66
C SER A 21 -45.60 0.28 -10.35
N HIS A 22 -45.13 0.35 -9.10
CA HIS A 22 -43.93 -0.39 -8.66
C HIS A 22 -44.14 -1.91 -8.69
N LEU A 23 -45.33 -2.40 -8.38
CA LEU A 23 -45.64 -3.83 -8.47
C LEU A 23 -45.50 -4.35 -9.90
N PHE A 24 -46.04 -3.63 -10.88
CA PHE A 24 -45.87 -4.00 -12.29
C PHE A 24 -44.45 -3.84 -12.79
N ALA A 25 -43.72 -2.78 -12.35
CA ALA A 25 -42.31 -2.56 -12.69
C ALA A 25 -41.39 -3.65 -12.11
N SER A 26 -41.71 -4.19 -10.92
CA SER A 26 -40.92 -5.26 -10.30
C SER A 26 -40.96 -6.60 -11.06
N ASN A 27 -42.03 -6.83 -11.86
CA ASN A 27 -42.13 -8.03 -12.68
C ASN A 27 -41.38 -7.92 -14.02
N ALA A 28 -40.89 -6.75 -14.37
CA ALA A 28 -40.08 -6.57 -15.57
C ALA A 28 -38.74 -7.28 -15.39
N LYS A 29 -38.41 -8.25 -16.24
CA LYS A 29 -37.11 -8.93 -16.24
C LYS A 29 -36.04 -7.94 -16.64
N ARG A 30 -35.17 -7.59 -15.71
CA ARG A 30 -34.02 -6.75 -16.00
C ARG A 30 -32.99 -7.53 -16.84
N LYS A 31 -32.42 -6.85 -17.82
CA LYS A 31 -31.29 -7.40 -18.58
C LYS A 31 -30.06 -7.41 -17.65
N VAL A 32 -29.56 -8.59 -17.34
CA VAL A 32 -28.32 -8.73 -16.55
C VAL A 32 -27.16 -8.34 -17.47
N ILE A 33 -26.44 -7.29 -17.11
CA ILE A 33 -25.21 -6.88 -17.77
C ILE A 33 -24.08 -7.39 -16.90
N PRO A 34 -23.13 -8.19 -17.45
CA PRO A 34 -21.99 -8.67 -16.68
C PRO A 34 -21.07 -7.53 -16.29
N VAL A 35 -20.34 -7.68 -15.18
CA VAL A 35 -19.43 -6.66 -14.63
C VAL A 35 -18.30 -6.32 -15.60
N SER A 36 -17.93 -7.25 -16.45
CA SER A 36 -16.90 -7.06 -17.50
C SER A 36 -17.37 -6.25 -18.71
N ASP A 37 -18.64 -5.80 -18.75
CA ASP A 37 -19.17 -4.99 -19.84
C ASP A 37 -18.87 -3.51 -19.56
N ASP A 38 -18.31 -2.77 -20.54
CA ASP A 38 -17.99 -1.34 -20.45
C ASP A 38 -19.21 -0.46 -20.12
N ASN A 39 -20.41 -0.96 -20.34
CA ASN A 39 -21.66 -0.27 -20.04
C ASN A 39 -22.21 -0.56 -18.65
N TYR A 40 -21.55 -1.43 -17.87
CA TYR A 40 -22.01 -1.78 -16.53
C TYR A 40 -22.26 -0.57 -15.64
N PHE A 41 -21.32 0.38 -15.60
CA PHE A 41 -21.42 1.59 -14.78
C PHE A 41 -22.28 2.71 -15.39
N LYS A 42 -22.73 2.54 -16.64
CA LYS A 42 -23.61 3.51 -17.32
C LYS A 42 -25.08 3.21 -17.11
N GLN A 43 -25.41 2.18 -16.35
CA GLN A 43 -26.81 1.83 -16.08
C GLN A 43 -27.47 2.89 -15.21
N LEU A 44 -28.60 3.44 -15.68
CA LEU A 44 -29.38 4.45 -14.97
C LEU A 44 -30.41 3.85 -14.01
N GLU A 45 -30.72 2.56 -14.15
CA GLU A 45 -31.78 1.90 -13.43
C GLU A 45 -31.26 0.76 -12.54
N GLY A 46 -31.32 1.01 -11.24
CA GLY A 46 -31.12 0.02 -10.19
C GLY A 46 -29.66 -0.40 -9.99
N THR A 47 -29.35 -0.82 -8.77
CA THR A 47 -28.08 -1.44 -8.44
C THR A 47 -28.15 -2.92 -8.80
N ASN A 48 -27.25 -3.39 -9.67
CA ASN A 48 -27.04 -4.82 -9.84
C ASN A 48 -26.25 -5.34 -8.64
N THR A 49 -26.74 -6.42 -8.04
CA THR A 49 -25.99 -7.13 -7.01
C THR A 49 -24.88 -7.94 -7.69
N ILE A 50 -23.65 -7.80 -7.21
CA ILE A 50 -22.51 -8.58 -7.65
C ILE A 50 -22.45 -9.83 -6.79
N GLN A 51 -22.20 -10.99 -7.38
CA GLN A 51 -22.03 -12.26 -6.67
C GLN A 51 -20.56 -12.38 -6.17
N TYR A 52 -20.17 -11.48 -5.29
CA TYR A 52 -18.86 -11.56 -4.67
C TYR A 52 -18.77 -12.79 -3.74
N PRO A 53 -17.70 -13.61 -3.70
CA PRO A 53 -16.45 -13.41 -4.43
C PRO A 53 -16.37 -14.01 -5.84
N MET A 54 -17.46 -14.67 -6.32
CA MET A 54 -17.48 -15.30 -7.64
C MET A 54 -17.42 -14.31 -8.80
N GLN A 55 -17.92 -13.10 -8.55
CA GLN A 55 -17.82 -11.96 -9.45
C GLN A 55 -17.24 -10.78 -8.65
N ALA A 56 -16.15 -10.23 -9.13
CA ALA A 56 -15.54 -9.01 -8.59
C ALA A 56 -15.63 -7.87 -9.60
N LEU A 57 -15.68 -6.63 -9.11
CA LEU A 57 -15.55 -5.47 -9.97
C LEU A 57 -14.14 -5.44 -10.57
N PRO A 58 -13.97 -5.02 -11.83
CA PRO A 58 -12.65 -4.84 -12.40
C PRO A 58 -11.92 -3.74 -11.60
N SER A 59 -10.68 -4.03 -11.20
CA SER A 59 -9.84 -3.05 -10.54
C SER A 59 -9.44 -1.97 -11.54
N PRO A 60 -9.50 -0.67 -11.19
CA PRO A 60 -9.01 0.39 -12.06
C PRO A 60 -7.48 0.29 -12.22
N GLU A 61 -6.95 0.64 -13.37
CA GLU A 61 -5.51 0.63 -13.67
C GLU A 61 -4.69 1.47 -12.69
N VAL A 62 -5.29 2.54 -12.16
CA VAL A 62 -4.67 3.44 -11.19
C VAL A 62 -5.35 3.25 -9.83
N GLY A 63 -5.16 2.09 -9.23
CA GLY A 63 -5.64 1.79 -7.87
C GLY A 63 -4.62 2.18 -6.80
N ARG A 64 -5.10 2.61 -5.62
CA ARG A 64 -4.26 2.83 -4.43
C ARG A 64 -4.72 1.89 -3.32
N TYR A 65 -4.54 0.59 -3.54
CA TYR A 65 -5.13 -0.40 -2.65
C TYR A 65 -4.11 -0.95 -1.65
N GLN A 66 -3.05 -1.55 -2.12
CA GLN A 66 -2.05 -2.14 -1.25
C GLN A 66 -0.64 -1.77 -1.73
N LEU A 67 0.24 -1.50 -0.78
CA LEU A 67 1.66 -1.32 -1.05
C LEU A 67 2.34 -2.69 -1.15
N ASP A 68 3.25 -2.79 -2.10
CA ASP A 68 4.20 -3.88 -2.23
C ASP A 68 5.60 -3.31 -2.39
N VAL A 69 6.62 -4.05 -1.91
CA VAL A 69 8.01 -3.58 -1.90
C VAL A 69 8.92 -4.66 -2.44
N GLU A 70 9.54 -4.38 -3.59
CA GLU A 70 10.64 -5.19 -4.13
C GLU A 70 11.92 -4.81 -3.39
N ILE A 71 12.21 -5.53 -2.29
CA ILE A 71 13.33 -5.18 -1.39
C ILE A 71 14.70 -5.33 -2.08
N ASP A 72 14.77 -6.18 -3.11
CA ASP A 72 16.00 -6.37 -3.85
C ASP A 72 16.37 -5.14 -4.70
N ASP A 73 15.41 -4.33 -5.08
CA ASP A 73 15.61 -3.06 -5.77
C ASP A 73 15.69 -1.85 -4.81
N CYS A 74 15.55 -2.06 -3.52
CA CYS A 74 15.64 -0.99 -2.53
C CYS A 74 17.10 -0.63 -2.20
N ILE A 75 17.44 0.67 -2.34
CA ILE A 75 18.75 1.23 -1.93
C ILE A 75 18.76 1.76 -0.49
N VAL A 76 17.65 1.62 0.23
CA VAL A 76 17.49 2.03 1.65
C VAL A 76 17.81 3.51 1.88
N CYS A 77 17.22 4.39 1.08
CA CYS A 77 17.46 5.85 1.12
C CYS A 77 16.58 6.60 2.13
N ASP A 78 15.64 5.94 2.79
CA ASP A 78 14.68 6.46 3.79
C ASP A 78 13.72 7.56 3.28
N LEU A 79 13.68 7.84 1.98
CA LEU A 79 12.82 8.89 1.45
C LEU A 79 11.33 8.57 1.63
N CYS A 80 10.95 7.30 1.47
CA CYS A 80 9.57 6.83 1.66
C CYS A 80 9.11 7.00 3.12
N ALA A 81 9.97 6.70 4.11
CA ALA A 81 9.66 6.91 5.51
C ALA A 81 9.53 8.41 5.84
N LYS A 82 10.44 9.24 5.34
CA LYS A 82 10.45 10.70 5.59
C LYS A 82 9.25 11.44 4.99
N ILE A 83 8.76 10.99 3.83
CA ILE A 83 7.60 11.64 3.17
C ILE A 83 6.27 11.17 3.76
N CYS A 84 6.25 10.08 4.52
CA CYS A 84 5.03 9.49 5.06
C CYS A 84 4.35 10.44 6.07
N PRO A 85 3.12 10.91 5.83
CA PRO A 85 2.46 11.86 6.72
C PRO A 85 1.97 11.24 8.04
N VAL A 86 1.88 9.90 8.10
CA VAL A 86 1.39 9.15 9.26
C VAL A 86 2.48 8.29 9.91
N ASP A 87 3.71 8.38 9.41
CA ASP A 87 4.87 7.66 9.96
C ASP A 87 4.58 6.15 10.11
N CYS A 88 4.10 5.51 9.04
CA CYS A 88 3.76 4.10 9.02
C CYS A 88 4.88 3.20 8.48
N ILE A 89 6.01 3.75 8.03
CA ILE A 89 7.12 3.00 7.43
C ILE A 89 8.31 3.03 8.38
N THR A 90 8.73 1.86 8.83
CA THR A 90 9.90 1.69 9.72
C THR A 90 11.02 1.03 8.94
N ILE A 91 12.18 1.69 8.88
CA ILE A 91 13.35 1.19 8.18
C ILE A 91 14.53 1.16 9.13
N GLU A 92 15.16 0.00 9.29
CA GLU A 92 16.46 -0.12 9.94
C GLU A 92 17.51 -0.47 8.90
N GLN A 93 18.55 0.33 8.83
CA GLN A 93 19.60 0.20 7.83
C GLN A 93 20.91 -0.28 8.43
N VAL A 94 21.60 -1.20 7.75
CA VAL A 94 22.97 -1.63 8.07
C VAL A 94 23.85 -1.38 6.86
N LYS A 95 24.87 -0.56 7.03
CA LYS A 95 25.84 -0.27 5.95
C LYS A 95 26.65 -1.52 5.62
N ALA A 96 26.71 -1.83 4.34
CA ALA A 96 27.56 -2.91 3.86
C ALA A 96 29.05 -2.48 3.88
N THR A 97 29.91 -3.44 4.14
CA THR A 97 31.37 -3.25 4.08
C THR A 97 31.87 -3.20 2.64
N GLU A 98 31.13 -3.83 1.72
CA GLU A 98 31.43 -3.96 0.30
C GLU A 98 30.18 -3.65 -0.53
N LEU A 99 30.33 -3.64 -1.85
CA LEU A 99 29.21 -3.51 -2.77
C LEU A 99 28.38 -4.81 -2.72
N ILE A 100 27.10 -4.70 -2.37
CA ILE A 100 26.19 -5.84 -2.30
C ILE A 100 25.77 -6.30 -3.71
N GLY A 101 25.53 -5.34 -4.60
CA GLY A 101 25.00 -5.59 -5.94
C GLY A 101 24.51 -4.30 -6.58
N HIS A 102 23.67 -4.46 -7.59
CA HIS A 102 23.01 -3.35 -8.27
C HIS A 102 21.51 -3.63 -8.27
N THR A 103 20.73 -2.57 -8.24
CA THR A 103 19.28 -2.62 -8.45
C THR A 103 18.96 -2.82 -9.94
N SER A 104 17.72 -3.07 -10.30
CA SER A 104 17.26 -3.28 -11.68
C SER A 104 17.55 -2.06 -12.58
N ASP A 105 17.58 -0.84 -12.02
CA ASP A 105 17.93 0.40 -12.71
C ASP A 105 19.46 0.65 -12.80
N GLY A 106 20.28 -0.27 -12.24
CA GLY A 106 21.75 -0.18 -12.24
C GLY A 106 22.35 0.63 -11.10
N SER A 107 21.56 1.10 -10.12
CA SER A 107 22.06 1.83 -8.96
C SER A 107 22.85 0.91 -8.02
N PRO A 108 24.01 1.34 -7.45
CA PRO A 108 24.83 0.50 -6.59
C PRO A 108 24.20 0.34 -5.20
N LYS A 109 24.01 -0.91 -4.76
CA LYS A 109 23.45 -1.26 -3.46
C LYS A 109 24.57 -1.42 -2.44
N ARG A 110 24.60 -0.58 -1.39
CA ARG A 110 25.62 -0.54 -0.34
C ARG A 110 25.07 -0.57 1.08
N ILE A 111 23.77 -0.70 1.22
CA ILE A 111 23.07 -0.69 2.50
C ILE A 111 22.11 -1.86 2.50
N TYR A 112 22.10 -2.63 3.59
CA TYR A 112 21.12 -3.67 3.84
C TYR A 112 19.92 -3.07 4.54
N ALA A 113 18.73 -3.48 4.15
CA ALA A 113 17.50 -3.23 4.90
C ALA A 113 17.37 -4.31 5.98
N ALA A 114 17.91 -4.04 7.17
CA ALA A 114 17.80 -4.95 8.31
C ALA A 114 16.35 -5.11 8.75
N GLN A 115 15.57 -4.04 8.66
CA GLN A 115 14.13 -4.03 8.84
C GLN A 115 13.51 -3.10 7.80
N PHE A 116 12.41 -3.52 7.22
CA PHE A 116 11.58 -2.69 6.34
C PHE A 116 10.13 -3.11 6.55
N ASP A 117 9.45 -2.39 7.41
CA ASP A 117 8.08 -2.69 7.82
C ASP A 117 7.16 -1.56 7.43
N ILE A 118 5.96 -1.91 7.00
CA ILE A 118 4.88 -0.96 6.73
C ILE A 118 3.66 -1.34 7.56
N ASP A 119 3.29 -0.46 8.48
CA ASP A 119 2.06 -0.59 9.27
C ASP A 119 0.85 -0.18 8.42
N MET A 120 0.19 -1.17 7.80
CA MET A 120 -0.97 -0.95 6.96
C MET A 120 -2.21 -0.50 7.74
N ALA A 121 -2.23 -0.69 9.06
CA ALA A 121 -3.30 -0.17 9.91
C ALA A 121 -3.24 1.36 10.05
N LYS A 122 -2.03 1.95 9.95
CA LYS A 122 -1.83 3.41 9.94
C LYS A 122 -1.83 4.00 8.55
N CYS A 123 -1.49 3.20 7.54
CA CYS A 123 -1.34 3.68 6.17
C CYS A 123 -2.64 4.28 5.64
N MET A 124 -2.59 5.50 5.11
CA MET A 124 -3.74 6.18 4.49
C MET A 124 -3.77 6.02 2.97
N TYR A 125 -2.93 5.17 2.40
CA TYR A 125 -2.86 4.86 0.97
C TYR A 125 -2.72 6.09 0.06
N CYS A 126 -2.00 7.11 0.50
CA CYS A 126 -1.82 8.36 -0.24
C CYS A 126 -0.91 8.22 -1.48
N GLY A 127 -0.02 7.21 -1.51
CA GLY A 127 0.89 6.95 -2.62
C GLY A 127 2.10 7.88 -2.70
N LEU A 128 2.37 8.72 -1.69
CA LEU A 128 3.54 9.61 -1.72
C LEU A 128 4.86 8.85 -1.70
N CYS A 129 4.90 7.71 -0.99
CA CYS A 129 6.09 6.86 -0.92
C CYS A 129 6.47 6.26 -2.27
N THR A 130 5.50 5.95 -3.13
CA THR A 130 5.78 5.40 -4.46
C THR A 130 6.34 6.46 -5.40
N ILE A 131 5.88 7.72 -5.28
CA ILE A 131 6.33 8.82 -6.14
C ILE A 131 7.76 9.25 -5.80
N VAL A 132 8.14 9.21 -4.50
CA VAL A 132 9.46 9.67 -4.05
C VAL A 132 10.55 8.62 -4.20
N CYS A 133 10.20 7.36 -4.46
CA CYS A 133 11.15 6.26 -4.57
C CYS A 133 11.98 6.41 -5.86
N PRO A 134 13.32 6.55 -5.77
CA PRO A 134 14.16 6.75 -6.95
C PRO A 134 14.36 5.48 -7.77
N THR A 135 14.18 4.30 -7.16
CA THR A 135 14.34 2.99 -7.81
C THR A 135 13.00 2.31 -8.11
N GLU A 136 11.89 3.01 -7.83
CA GLU A 136 10.52 2.50 -8.02
C GLU A 136 10.24 1.14 -7.33
N CYS A 137 11.05 0.80 -6.30
CA CYS A 137 10.92 -0.47 -5.59
C CYS A 137 9.65 -0.60 -4.75
N ILE A 138 8.96 0.50 -4.45
CA ILE A 138 7.70 0.51 -3.72
C ILE A 138 6.57 0.90 -4.68
N VAL A 139 5.59 0.02 -4.82
CA VAL A 139 4.50 0.16 -5.79
C VAL A 139 3.14 -0.03 -5.13
N MET A 140 2.09 0.47 -5.78
CA MET A 140 0.70 0.17 -5.42
C MET A 140 0.21 -0.98 -6.27
N THR A 141 -0.39 -1.97 -5.62
CA THR A 141 -1.01 -3.12 -6.29
C THR A 141 -2.51 -2.93 -6.44
N ASP A 142 -3.14 -3.79 -7.23
CA ASP A 142 -4.58 -3.86 -7.43
C ASP A 142 -5.32 -4.74 -6.39
N GLN A 143 -4.59 -5.28 -5.42
CA GLN A 143 -5.15 -6.12 -4.37
C GLN A 143 -5.88 -5.29 -3.33
N TYR A 144 -7.20 -5.24 -3.41
CA TYR A 144 -8.05 -4.46 -2.51
C TYR A 144 -8.67 -5.27 -1.36
N ASP A 145 -8.73 -6.60 -1.50
CA ASP A 145 -9.36 -7.49 -0.52
C ASP A 145 -8.32 -8.31 0.23
N LYS A 146 -7.78 -7.73 1.30
CA LYS A 146 -6.82 -8.37 2.19
C LYS A 146 -7.27 -8.21 3.64
N SER A 147 -8.25 -9.01 4.01
CA SER A 147 -8.74 -9.05 5.39
C SER A 147 -7.85 -9.94 6.25
N VAL A 148 -7.55 -9.49 7.45
CA VAL A 148 -6.80 -10.24 8.46
C VAL A 148 -7.59 -10.34 9.75
N PHE A 149 -7.28 -11.31 10.61
CA PHE A 149 -7.99 -11.50 11.89
C PHE A 149 -7.33 -10.78 13.05
N GLU A 150 -6.02 -10.57 13.00
CA GLU A 150 -5.25 -9.92 14.05
C GLU A 150 -4.61 -8.63 13.55
N LEU A 151 -4.58 -7.60 14.39
CA LEU A 151 -4.02 -6.30 14.05
C LEU A 151 -2.54 -6.36 13.69
N LYS A 152 -1.78 -7.26 14.34
CA LYS A 152 -0.35 -7.44 14.05
C LYS A 152 -0.08 -7.91 12.62
N ASP A 153 -1.03 -8.64 12.00
CA ASP A 153 -0.91 -9.14 10.63
C ASP A 153 -1.05 -8.01 9.58
N LEU A 154 -1.43 -6.81 10.03
CA LEU A 154 -1.38 -5.59 9.20
C LEU A 154 -0.02 -4.90 9.21
N ASN A 155 0.93 -5.37 10.01
CA ASN A 155 2.33 -4.95 9.89
C ASN A 155 3.01 -5.84 8.86
N TYR A 156 3.31 -5.28 7.69
CA TYR A 156 3.93 -6.01 6.59
C TYR A 156 5.43 -5.88 6.66
N GLU A 157 6.10 -7.03 6.82
CA GLU A 157 7.55 -7.14 6.89
C GLU A 157 8.09 -7.51 5.50
N PHE A 158 8.88 -6.63 4.91
CA PHE A 158 9.45 -6.83 3.57
C PHE A 158 10.95 -7.14 3.60
N SER A 159 11.60 -7.06 4.77
CA SER A 159 13.02 -7.41 4.88
C SER A 159 13.25 -8.90 4.65
N ASN A 160 14.28 -9.22 3.85
CA ASN A 160 14.70 -10.60 3.58
C ASN A 160 15.77 -11.10 4.56
N MET A 161 16.18 -10.28 5.55
CA MET A 161 17.26 -10.63 6.47
C MET A 161 16.75 -11.25 7.76
N SER A 162 17.39 -12.33 8.19
CA SER A 162 17.15 -12.90 9.50
C SER A 162 17.82 -12.06 10.61
N PRO A 163 17.31 -12.11 11.87
CA PRO A 163 17.93 -11.38 12.99
C PRO A 163 19.40 -11.74 13.22
N ASP A 164 19.77 -13.00 12.98
CA ASP A 164 21.15 -13.50 13.13
C ASP A 164 22.06 -12.90 12.07
N GLU A 165 21.62 -12.84 10.80
CA GLU A 165 22.36 -12.19 9.72
C GLU A 165 22.54 -10.68 9.96
N VAL A 166 21.53 -10.01 10.49
CA VAL A 166 21.61 -8.59 10.88
C VAL A 166 22.68 -8.39 11.94
N ALA A 167 22.72 -9.25 12.97
CA ALA A 167 23.73 -9.18 14.04
C ALA A 167 25.14 -9.42 13.50
N GLU A 168 25.31 -10.39 12.61
CA GLU A 168 26.60 -10.67 11.96
C GLU A 168 27.09 -9.49 11.14
N LYS A 169 26.23 -8.88 10.31
CA LYS A 169 26.59 -7.71 9.50
C LYS A 169 26.91 -6.48 10.34
N LYS A 170 26.22 -6.26 11.46
CA LYS A 170 26.52 -5.19 12.42
C LYS A 170 27.91 -5.38 13.04
N THR A 171 28.24 -6.58 13.50
CA THR A 171 29.57 -6.86 14.10
C THR A 171 30.70 -6.73 13.08
N LEU A 172 30.50 -7.16 11.84
CA LEU A 172 31.46 -6.96 10.76
C LEU A 172 31.70 -5.47 10.48
N LEU A 173 30.65 -4.67 10.46
CA LEU A 173 30.77 -3.23 10.27
C LEU A 173 31.54 -2.56 11.42
N GLU A 174 31.21 -2.91 12.66
CA GLU A 174 31.89 -2.38 13.85
C GLU A 174 33.39 -2.70 13.82
N ASN A 175 33.78 -3.93 13.52
CA ASN A 175 35.16 -4.35 13.41
C ASN A 175 35.92 -3.55 12.35
N GLN A 176 35.32 -3.36 11.16
CA GLN A 176 35.96 -2.52 10.12
C GLN A 176 36.03 -1.05 10.48
N LEU A 177 35.07 -0.51 11.18
CA LEU A 177 35.11 0.87 11.67
C LEU A 177 36.24 1.04 12.72
N ALA A 178 36.40 0.07 13.61
CA ALA A 178 37.49 0.05 14.60
C ALA A 178 38.87 -0.01 13.94
N GLU A 179 39.05 -0.89 12.93
CA GLU A 179 40.28 -0.97 12.14
C GLU A 179 40.61 0.35 11.42
N LYS A 180 39.60 0.95 10.76
CA LYS A 180 39.79 2.24 10.08
C LYS A 180 40.13 3.39 11.04
N GLN A 181 39.55 3.38 12.26
CA GLN A 181 39.88 4.36 13.30
C GLN A 181 41.30 4.16 13.81
N ALA A 182 41.70 2.92 14.09
CA ALA A 182 43.07 2.58 14.52
C ALA A 182 44.10 3.00 13.46
N ALA A 183 43.81 2.71 12.17
CA ALA A 183 44.69 3.12 11.07
C ALA A 183 44.83 4.65 10.94
N LYS A 184 43.71 5.39 11.14
CA LYS A 184 43.73 6.86 11.13
C LYS A 184 44.56 7.41 12.28
N LEU A 185 44.40 6.89 13.49
CA LEU A 185 45.19 7.30 14.66
C LEU A 185 46.68 7.02 14.47
N ALA A 186 47.01 5.83 13.94
CA ALA A 186 48.40 5.49 13.60
C ALA A 186 49.02 6.44 12.54
N ALA A 187 48.21 6.84 11.54
CA ALA A 187 48.67 7.78 10.51
C ALA A 187 48.86 9.23 11.05
N MET A 188 47.99 9.64 11.99
CA MET A 188 48.16 10.95 12.67
C MET A 188 49.40 10.98 13.54
N ASN A 189 49.62 9.98 14.38
CA ASN A 189 50.83 9.88 15.24
C ASN A 189 52.13 9.83 14.42
N LYS A 190 52.10 9.25 13.21
CA LYS A 190 53.25 9.21 12.31
C LYS A 190 53.58 10.57 11.69
N LYS A 191 52.57 11.44 11.53
CA LYS A 191 52.78 12.82 11.04
C LYS A 191 53.33 13.75 12.14
N GLU A 192 52.92 13.57 13.39
CA GLU A 192 53.42 14.35 14.51
C GLU A 192 54.86 13.97 14.91
N GLY A 193 55.29 12.73 14.67
CA GLY A 193 56.65 12.27 14.90
C GLY A 193 57.70 12.63 13.84
N SER A 194 57.26 13.27 12.72
CA SER A 194 58.13 13.66 11.60
C SER A 194 58.27 15.20 11.44
N ALA A 195 57.76 15.98 12.39
CA ALA A 195 57.97 17.43 12.53
C ALA A 195 58.92 17.72 13.67
#